data_e9572d80748e088fe1f72a2e18a7be45
#
_entry.id   e9572d80748e088fe1f72a2e18a7be45
#
_cell.length_a   1.000
_cell.length_b   1.000
_cell.length_c   1.000
_cell.angle_alpha   90.00
_cell.angle_beta   90.00
_cell.angle_gamma   90.00
#
_symmetry.space_group_name_H-M   'P 1'
#
loop_
_entity.id
_entity.type
_entity.pdbx_description
1 polymer ?
#
loop_
_entity_poly.entity_id
_entity_poly.type
_entity_poly.pdbx_seq_one_letter_code
_entity_poly.pdbx_strand_id
1 'polypeptide(L)'
;AFGFGTYVRGQVSGDTILIKSGQHVFHQDPVYNYMELDLYAQPCLKNGSTANVLGDEYIKFLRNADGSLSSIGDTGIAYVDQYGDLIGYNTDYLFRPFDLLTDSVVAPIDISDSAYCMSYTDNFGNPIYRLVNLRFASDGVYLQGVSEQRAPQSWIHGTWDNDKLVFASRQYQGVAEVSFLDFIYGGTQDYSQSLGYRLDSAIVFDYDDGSKAFTTSQSLLETYGDKILISSYDAPTLTPYTPHEAVPQKPGMLGYSDYYASSGFDVIRFNIAPVDENGNYITPDSITWRLIKDGEPYTFTTDKYHQLSQDQQVFNWGFADNIDIVFEACGLYNIWFYDAWNELQLECTYTYNGHAHTAISDKMVSTGISLVNSAPKSVSSVSYTDLAGRTTNADATGILIKKTTFADGSTKVEKIIRR
;
A
#
# COMPACT_ATOMS: atom_id res chain seq x y z
N ALA A 1 21.61 5.38 2.41
CA ALA A 1 22.14 4.14 2.98
C ALA A 1 22.72 3.29 1.84
N PHE A 2 23.80 2.60 2.12
CA PHE A 2 24.36 1.63 1.18
C PHE A 2 23.38 0.48 1.01
N GLY A 3 23.08 0.06 -0.22
CA GLY A 3 22.19 -1.08 -0.45
C GLY A 3 22.78 -2.38 0.11
N PHE A 4 21.93 -3.33 0.53
CA PHE A 4 22.40 -4.66 0.91
C PHE A 4 23.09 -5.32 -0.30
N GLY A 5 24.29 -5.83 -0.07
CA GLY A 5 25.13 -6.37 -1.15
C GLY A 5 26.20 -5.41 -1.63
N THR A 6 26.16 -4.14 -1.23
CA THR A 6 27.26 -3.21 -1.48
C THR A 6 28.12 -3.06 -0.24
N TYR A 7 29.39 -3.38 -0.37
CA TYR A 7 30.38 -3.25 0.69
C TYR A 7 31.31 -2.08 0.40
N VAL A 8 31.47 -1.21 1.39
CA VAL A 8 32.54 -0.21 1.38
C VAL A 8 33.65 -0.63 2.32
N ARG A 9 34.89 -0.38 1.93
CA ARG A 9 36.07 -0.67 2.74
C ARG A 9 36.47 0.57 3.53
N GLY A 10 36.60 0.40 4.84
CA GLY A 10 37.13 1.41 5.74
C GLY A 10 38.34 0.89 6.53
N GLN A 11 39.08 1.81 7.11
CA GLN A 11 40.17 1.54 8.06
C GLN A 11 39.87 2.18 9.40
N VAL A 12 40.23 1.51 10.46
CA VAL A 12 40.11 2.01 11.84
C VAL A 12 41.33 2.87 12.17
N SER A 13 41.09 4.08 12.64
CA SER A 13 42.10 5.00 13.12
C SER A 13 41.68 5.59 14.48
N GLY A 14 42.06 4.95 15.57
CA GLY A 14 41.55 5.24 16.90
C GLY A 14 40.02 5.01 16.98
N ASP A 15 39.30 6.02 17.41
CA ASP A 15 37.82 5.98 17.44
C ASP A 15 37.16 6.42 16.12
N THR A 16 37.92 6.54 15.07
CA THR A 16 37.44 6.98 13.76
C THR A 16 37.51 5.84 12.75
N ILE A 17 36.43 5.67 11.96
CA ILE A 17 36.42 4.86 10.77
C ILE A 17 36.61 5.77 9.56
N LEU A 18 37.60 5.45 8.73
CA LEU A 18 37.96 6.16 7.51
C LEU A 18 37.52 5.34 6.29
N ILE A 19 36.55 5.83 5.52
CA ILE A 19 36.13 5.22 4.25
C ILE A 19 36.67 6.06 3.12
N LYS A 20 37.49 5.47 2.25
CA LYS A 20 38.04 6.18 1.10
C LYS A 20 36.92 6.70 0.18
N SER A 21 37.01 7.95 -0.21
CA SER A 21 36.08 8.60 -1.15
C SER A 21 36.05 7.92 -2.51
N GLY A 22 34.94 8.03 -3.23
CA GLY A 22 34.79 7.51 -4.58
C GLY A 22 34.57 6.00 -4.65
N GLN A 23 34.22 5.33 -3.53
CA GLN A 23 33.79 3.94 -3.62
C GLN A 23 32.42 3.84 -4.25
N HIS A 24 32.26 2.91 -5.20
CA HIS A 24 31.01 2.59 -5.85
C HIS A 24 30.03 1.98 -4.84
N VAL A 25 28.80 2.49 -4.78
CA VAL A 25 27.81 2.12 -3.76
C VAL A 25 26.46 1.70 -4.32
N PHE A 26 26.22 1.94 -5.61
CA PHE A 26 24.96 1.58 -6.24
C PHE A 26 25.15 1.50 -7.75
N HIS A 27 24.49 0.52 -8.38
CA HIS A 27 24.37 0.37 -9.82
C HIS A 27 22.92 0.11 -10.17
N GLN A 28 22.42 0.80 -11.19
CA GLN A 28 21.10 0.57 -11.77
C GLN A 28 21.27 0.35 -13.26
N ASP A 29 20.85 -0.81 -13.72
CA ASP A 29 20.74 -1.09 -15.15
C ASP A 29 19.69 -0.19 -15.82
N PRO A 30 19.86 0.17 -17.10
CA PRO A 30 18.85 0.94 -17.84
C PRO A 30 17.59 0.08 -18.03
N VAL A 31 16.52 0.39 -17.28
CA VAL A 31 15.22 -0.25 -17.37
C VAL A 31 14.15 0.82 -17.69
N TYR A 32 13.33 0.60 -18.71
CA TYR A 32 12.13 1.41 -19.04
C TYR A 32 12.36 2.93 -19.19
N ASN A 33 13.32 3.36 -19.97
CA ASN A 33 13.70 4.78 -20.19
C ASN A 33 14.49 5.45 -19.04
N TYR A 34 14.88 4.72 -18.00
CA TYR A 34 15.89 5.21 -17.07
C TYR A 34 17.28 4.93 -17.62
N MET A 35 18.15 5.92 -17.51
CA MET A 35 19.55 5.76 -17.90
C MET A 35 20.26 4.88 -16.88
N GLU A 36 21.33 4.21 -17.31
CA GLU A 36 22.28 3.56 -16.42
C GLU A 36 22.77 4.56 -15.36
N LEU A 37 22.71 4.19 -14.11
CA LEU A 37 23.11 5.04 -12.98
C LEU A 37 24.07 4.32 -12.07
N ASP A 38 25.27 4.83 -11.95
CA ASP A 38 26.26 4.46 -10.97
C ASP A 38 26.41 5.54 -9.92
N LEU A 39 26.35 5.19 -8.63
CA LEU A 39 26.58 6.13 -7.54
C LEU A 39 27.85 5.81 -6.78
N TYR A 40 28.56 6.89 -6.43
CA TYR A 40 29.81 6.85 -5.69
C TYR A 40 29.68 7.65 -4.39
N ALA A 41 30.17 7.10 -3.29
CA ALA A 41 30.15 7.75 -2.00
C ALA A 41 31.26 8.81 -1.88
N GLN A 42 30.90 10.03 -1.51
CA GLN A 42 31.81 11.14 -1.27
C GLN A 42 31.52 11.79 0.10
N PRO A 43 32.51 12.40 0.76
CA PRO A 43 32.26 13.19 1.94
C PRO A 43 31.51 14.48 1.56
N CYS A 44 30.62 14.92 2.41
CA CYS A 44 29.93 16.20 2.22
C CYS A 44 29.75 16.98 3.52
N LEU A 45 29.45 18.25 3.38
CA LEU A 45 29.07 19.13 4.48
C LEU A 45 27.69 19.71 4.21
N LYS A 46 26.80 19.63 5.20
CA LYS A 46 25.45 20.19 5.10
C LYS A 46 25.49 21.69 4.85
N ASN A 47 24.68 22.15 3.92
CA ASN A 47 24.55 23.55 3.55
C ASN A 47 23.06 23.89 3.34
N GLY A 48 22.37 24.24 4.42
CA GLY A 48 20.93 24.50 4.40
C GLY A 48 20.13 23.26 3.97
N SER A 49 19.43 23.35 2.84
CA SER A 49 18.64 22.27 2.24
C SER A 49 19.42 21.44 1.21
N THR A 50 20.71 21.65 1.07
CA THR A 50 21.61 20.94 0.16
C THR A 50 22.88 20.50 0.89
N ALA A 51 23.84 19.92 0.18
CA ALA A 51 25.15 19.60 0.68
C ALA A 51 26.24 20.00 -0.32
N ASN A 52 27.39 20.40 0.22
CA ASN A 52 28.58 20.63 -0.56
C ASN A 52 29.43 19.34 -0.52
N VAL A 53 29.69 18.75 -1.67
CA VAL A 53 30.64 17.64 -1.80
C VAL A 53 32.03 18.16 -1.48
N LEU A 54 32.73 17.44 -0.59
CA LEU A 54 34.08 17.80 -0.19
C LEU A 54 35.12 17.02 -1.03
N GLY A 55 36.25 17.65 -1.30
CA GLY A 55 37.39 17.01 -1.96
C GLY A 55 38.25 16.15 -1.03
N ASP A 56 37.75 15.84 0.17
CA ASP A 56 38.49 15.06 1.15
C ASP A 56 38.70 13.60 0.68
N GLU A 57 39.85 13.03 1.01
CA GLU A 57 40.17 11.67 0.65
C GLU A 57 39.30 10.64 1.35
N TYR A 58 38.71 10.97 2.50
CA TYR A 58 37.97 10.03 3.36
C TYR A 58 36.65 10.62 3.83
N ILE A 59 35.61 9.77 3.81
CA ILE A 59 34.41 9.92 4.64
C ILE A 59 34.76 9.43 6.04
N LYS A 60 34.42 10.19 7.08
CA LYS A 60 34.81 9.92 8.47
C LYS A 60 33.62 9.65 9.35
N PHE A 61 33.71 8.59 10.17
CA PHE A 61 32.70 8.22 11.15
C PHE A 61 33.34 8.13 12.54
N LEU A 62 32.63 8.56 13.55
CA LEU A 62 32.97 8.29 14.93
C LEU A 62 32.47 6.89 15.29
N ARG A 63 33.33 6.06 15.85
CA ARG A 63 32.97 4.77 16.45
C ARG A 63 32.65 4.98 17.91
N ASN A 64 31.39 4.76 18.27
CA ASN A 64 30.89 4.89 19.64
C ASN A 64 31.24 3.64 20.48
N ALA A 65 31.13 3.78 21.81
CA ALA A 65 31.47 2.69 22.73
C ALA A 65 30.56 1.44 22.58
N ASP A 66 29.35 1.61 22.10
CA ASP A 66 28.38 0.54 21.80
C ASP A 66 28.65 -0.13 20.43
N GLY A 67 29.70 0.28 19.72
CA GLY A 67 30.04 -0.21 18.40
C GLY A 67 29.28 0.48 17.25
N SER A 68 28.36 1.38 17.54
CA SER A 68 27.70 2.16 16.51
C SER A 68 28.65 3.18 15.87
N LEU A 69 28.30 3.61 14.62
CA LEU A 69 29.05 4.64 13.89
C LEU A 69 28.14 5.84 13.66
N SER A 70 28.60 7.04 14.01
CA SER A 70 27.88 8.28 13.80
C SER A 70 28.65 9.26 12.94
N SER A 71 27.96 10.24 12.39
CA SER A 71 28.56 11.39 11.70
C SER A 71 29.45 12.20 12.66
N ILE A 72 30.43 12.90 12.11
CA ILE A 72 31.29 13.83 12.86
C ILE A 72 30.86 15.26 12.53
N GLY A 73 30.20 15.91 13.47
CA GLY A 73 29.64 17.26 13.25
C GLY A 73 28.61 17.24 12.12
N ASP A 74 28.64 18.27 11.28
CA ASP A 74 27.72 18.43 10.13
C ASP A 74 28.20 17.68 8.87
N THR A 75 29.20 16.79 8.98
CA THR A 75 29.68 16.01 7.85
C THR A 75 28.74 14.85 7.54
N GLY A 76 28.72 14.45 6.28
CA GLY A 76 27.83 13.43 5.77
C GLY A 76 28.42 12.64 4.61
N ILE A 77 27.56 11.85 4.01
CA ILE A 77 27.80 11.10 2.78
C ILE A 77 26.99 11.74 1.67
N ALA A 78 27.66 12.16 0.60
CA ALA A 78 27.05 12.49 -0.67
C ALA A 78 27.09 11.28 -1.60
N TYR A 79 26.08 11.13 -2.41
CA TYR A 79 26.01 10.18 -3.51
C TYR A 79 26.14 10.99 -4.80
N VAL A 80 27.23 10.79 -5.51
CA VAL A 80 27.47 11.43 -6.79
C VAL A 80 27.39 10.40 -7.90
N ASP A 81 26.86 10.78 -9.04
CA ASP A 81 26.77 9.90 -10.19
C ASP A 81 28.12 9.74 -10.92
N GLN A 82 28.13 8.96 -11.99
CA GLN A 82 29.29 8.76 -12.86
C GLN A 82 29.80 10.03 -13.55
N TYR A 83 28.99 11.11 -13.55
CA TYR A 83 29.33 12.42 -14.13
C TYR A 83 29.80 13.41 -13.06
N GLY A 84 29.69 13.07 -11.78
CA GLY A 84 30.04 13.92 -10.65
C GLY A 84 28.91 14.79 -10.13
N ASP A 85 27.69 14.58 -10.62
CA ASP A 85 26.52 15.33 -10.16
C ASP A 85 26.00 14.78 -8.84
N LEU A 86 25.62 15.67 -7.92
CA LEU A 86 25.05 15.31 -6.63
C LEU A 86 23.61 14.80 -6.79
N ILE A 87 23.42 13.51 -6.56
CA ILE A 87 22.11 12.85 -6.64
C ILE A 87 21.39 12.88 -5.29
N GLY A 88 22.13 12.76 -4.20
CA GLY A 88 21.58 12.80 -2.86
C GLY A 88 22.65 12.88 -1.79
N TYR A 89 22.22 13.15 -0.56
CA TYR A 89 23.14 13.15 0.58
C TYR A 89 22.43 12.77 1.87
N ASN A 90 23.22 12.28 2.82
CA ASN A 90 22.80 12.01 4.19
C ASN A 90 23.78 12.69 5.15
N THR A 91 23.27 13.50 6.04
CA THR A 91 23.97 14.03 7.22
C THR A 91 23.22 13.61 8.44
N ASP A 92 23.83 13.53 9.61
CA ASP A 92 23.17 13.13 10.84
C ASP A 92 22.64 11.68 10.76
N TYR A 93 23.54 10.73 10.59
CA TYR A 93 23.23 9.31 10.54
C TYR A 93 23.93 8.54 11.68
N LEU A 94 23.30 7.45 12.05
CA LEU A 94 23.79 6.49 13.03
C LEU A 94 23.70 5.07 12.45
N PHE A 95 24.85 4.41 12.24
CA PHE A 95 24.90 2.98 11.93
C PHE A 95 25.04 2.21 13.22
N ARG A 96 24.15 1.26 13.47
CA ARG A 96 24.21 0.36 14.62
C ARG A 96 24.66 -1.03 14.18
N PRO A 97 25.47 -1.74 14.99
CA PRO A 97 25.69 -3.16 14.76
C PRO A 97 24.35 -3.88 14.74
N PHE A 98 24.23 -4.83 13.84
CA PHE A 98 23.04 -5.65 13.71
C PHE A 98 23.47 -7.11 13.51
N ASP A 99 22.99 -7.99 14.36
CA ASP A 99 23.21 -9.44 14.28
C ASP A 99 21.89 -10.10 13.87
N LEU A 100 21.78 -10.49 12.60
CA LEU A 100 20.61 -11.16 12.04
C LEU A 100 20.28 -12.47 12.75
N LEU A 101 21.28 -13.16 13.31
CA LEU A 101 21.06 -14.44 13.99
C LEU A 101 20.52 -14.25 15.41
N THR A 102 20.97 -13.21 16.11
CA THR A 102 20.52 -12.93 17.49
C THR A 102 19.23 -12.12 17.53
N ASP A 103 18.99 -11.27 16.54
CA ASP A 103 17.79 -10.41 16.50
C ASP A 103 16.59 -11.09 15.82
N SER A 104 16.81 -12.19 15.09
CA SER A 104 15.73 -12.98 14.49
C SER A 104 15.03 -13.84 15.52
N VAL A 105 13.70 -13.76 15.55
CA VAL A 105 12.87 -14.59 16.42
C VAL A 105 12.70 -15.98 15.79
N VAL A 106 13.06 -17.03 16.54
CA VAL A 106 12.87 -18.42 16.14
C VAL A 106 11.85 -19.06 17.08
N ALA A 107 10.66 -19.34 16.56
CA ALA A 107 9.61 -19.99 17.34
C ALA A 107 9.89 -21.50 17.53
N PRO A 108 9.56 -22.10 18.70
CA PRO A 108 9.70 -23.54 18.94
C PRO A 108 8.90 -24.36 17.91
N ILE A 109 9.53 -25.39 17.33
CA ILE A 109 8.94 -26.21 16.25
C ILE A 109 8.09 -27.38 16.78
N ASP A 110 8.21 -27.70 18.03
CA ASP A 110 7.50 -28.79 18.73
C ASP A 110 6.14 -28.36 19.29
N ILE A 111 5.76 -27.10 19.11
CA ILE A 111 4.49 -26.54 19.55
C ILE A 111 3.61 -26.28 18.32
N SER A 112 2.35 -26.74 18.41
CA SER A 112 1.38 -26.57 17.34
C SER A 112 0.94 -25.11 17.22
N ASP A 113 0.68 -24.67 15.99
CA ASP A 113 0.09 -23.37 15.70
C ASP A 113 -1.38 -23.34 16.13
N SER A 114 -1.78 -22.21 16.69
CA SER A 114 -3.18 -21.83 16.83
C SER A 114 -3.48 -20.75 15.79
N ALA A 115 -4.37 -21.06 14.85
CA ALA A 115 -4.75 -20.14 13.80
C ALA A 115 -5.67 -19.04 14.34
N TYR A 116 -5.38 -17.81 13.98
CA TYR A 116 -6.21 -16.65 14.28
C TYR A 116 -6.46 -15.85 13.00
N CYS A 117 -7.62 -15.23 12.93
CA CYS A 117 -7.88 -14.17 11.97
C CYS A 117 -7.43 -12.84 12.58
N MET A 118 -6.49 -12.17 11.97
CA MET A 118 -6.17 -10.78 12.29
C MET A 118 -7.05 -9.88 11.42
N SER A 119 -7.90 -9.08 12.05
CA SER A 119 -8.69 -8.05 11.37
C SER A 119 -8.25 -6.66 11.82
N TYR A 120 -8.15 -5.74 10.89
CA TYR A 120 -7.77 -4.34 11.16
C TYR A 120 -8.40 -3.42 10.12
N THR A 121 -8.27 -2.10 10.32
CA THR A 121 -8.71 -1.11 9.36
C THR A 121 -7.50 -0.50 8.65
N ASP A 122 -7.55 -0.43 7.33
CA ASP A 122 -6.53 0.25 6.55
C ASP A 122 -6.63 1.79 6.66
N ASN A 123 -5.66 2.50 6.07
CA ASN A 123 -5.62 3.97 6.06
C ASN A 123 -6.82 4.62 5.35
N PHE A 124 -7.64 3.85 4.64
CA PHE A 124 -8.83 4.32 3.92
C PHE A 124 -10.14 3.98 4.65
N GLY A 125 -10.03 3.33 5.82
CA GLY A 125 -11.18 2.90 6.63
C GLY A 125 -11.81 1.58 6.18
N ASN A 126 -11.13 0.79 5.37
CA ASN A 126 -11.64 -0.51 4.92
C ASN A 126 -11.19 -1.62 5.86
N PRO A 127 -12.08 -2.57 6.19
CA PRO A 127 -11.71 -3.73 6.99
C PRO A 127 -10.85 -4.70 6.17
N ILE A 128 -9.73 -5.09 6.73
CA ILE A 128 -8.80 -6.07 6.15
C ILE A 128 -8.74 -7.28 7.08
N TYR A 129 -8.61 -8.46 6.51
CA TYR A 129 -8.58 -9.73 7.21
C TYR A 129 -7.46 -10.60 6.69
N ARG A 130 -6.79 -11.34 7.59
CA ARG A 130 -5.78 -12.34 7.22
C ARG A 130 -5.53 -13.37 8.30
N LEU A 131 -5.00 -14.53 7.90
CA LEU A 131 -4.55 -15.54 8.85
C LEU A 131 -3.21 -15.15 9.45
N VAL A 132 -3.12 -15.37 10.76
CA VAL A 132 -1.90 -15.33 11.55
C VAL A 132 -1.83 -16.57 12.42
N ASN A 133 -0.63 -16.92 12.90
CA ASN A 133 -0.43 -18.07 13.77
C ASN A 133 0.12 -17.61 15.13
N LEU A 134 -0.45 -18.16 16.19
CA LEU A 134 0.05 -18.02 17.55
C LEU A 134 0.60 -19.34 18.05
N ARG A 135 1.77 -19.32 18.70
CA ARG A 135 2.31 -20.44 19.50
C ARG A 135 2.46 -20.01 20.95
N PHE A 136 1.88 -20.78 21.85
CA PHE A 136 1.97 -20.55 23.29
C PHE A 136 3.01 -21.51 23.86
N ALA A 137 4.19 -20.98 24.17
CA ALA A 137 5.34 -21.72 24.67
C ALA A 137 5.59 -21.43 26.16
N SER A 138 6.45 -22.22 26.78
CA SER A 138 6.82 -22.01 28.19
C SER A 138 7.61 -20.74 28.46
N ASP A 139 8.26 -20.20 27.43
CA ASP A 139 9.09 -19.00 27.46
C ASP A 139 8.37 -17.75 26.90
N GLY A 140 7.12 -17.91 26.42
CA GLY A 140 6.34 -16.77 25.92
C GLY A 140 5.37 -17.15 24.80
N VAL A 141 4.97 -16.14 24.05
CA VAL A 141 4.04 -16.26 22.93
C VAL A 141 4.71 -15.77 21.64
N TYR A 142 4.54 -16.52 20.59
CA TYR A 142 5.07 -16.23 19.26
C TYR A 142 3.92 -15.96 18.31
N LEU A 143 4.00 -14.84 17.57
CA LEU A 143 3.01 -14.46 16.57
C LEU A 143 3.68 -14.36 15.20
N GLN A 144 3.14 -15.10 14.21
CA GLN A 144 3.59 -15.13 12.82
C GLN A 144 2.60 -14.46 11.90
N GLY A 145 3.08 -13.86 10.80
CA GLY A 145 2.23 -13.33 9.74
C GLY A 145 1.76 -11.89 9.98
N VAL A 146 2.44 -11.15 10.87
CA VAL A 146 2.14 -9.73 11.07
C VAL A 146 2.52 -8.91 9.82
N SER A 147 3.66 -9.18 9.20
CA SER A 147 4.01 -8.64 7.90
C SER A 147 3.46 -9.54 6.80
N GLU A 148 2.45 -9.08 6.06
CA GLU A 148 1.78 -9.89 5.05
C GLU A 148 2.62 -10.11 3.80
N GLN A 149 3.12 -9.02 3.23
CA GLN A 149 3.73 -9.04 1.91
C GLN A 149 5.24 -9.27 1.95
N ARG A 150 5.90 -8.81 3.00
CA ARG A 150 7.37 -8.72 3.04
C ARG A 150 8.02 -9.86 3.81
N ALA A 151 7.44 -10.24 4.93
CA ALA A 151 7.99 -11.27 5.80
C ALA A 151 6.89 -12.15 6.45
N PRO A 152 6.02 -12.81 5.65
CA PRO A 152 4.88 -13.56 6.19
C PRO A 152 5.29 -14.77 7.04
N GLN A 153 6.54 -15.23 6.93
CA GLN A 153 7.07 -16.34 7.72
C GLN A 153 7.81 -15.90 9.00
N SER A 154 7.98 -14.59 9.20
CA SER A 154 8.68 -14.07 10.36
C SER A 154 7.80 -14.09 11.60
N TRP A 155 8.45 -14.28 12.75
CA TRP A 155 7.83 -14.33 14.06
C TRP A 155 8.18 -13.09 14.86
N ILE A 156 7.25 -12.65 15.70
CA ILE A 156 7.54 -11.78 16.84
C ILE A 156 7.35 -12.56 18.13
N HIS A 157 8.12 -12.22 19.16
CA HIS A 157 8.10 -12.89 20.46
C HIS A 157 7.67 -11.93 21.55
N GLY A 158 6.76 -12.38 22.40
CA GLY A 158 6.21 -11.64 23.51
C GLY A 158 5.94 -12.52 24.71
N THR A 159 5.32 -11.95 25.70
CA THR A 159 4.94 -12.62 26.95
C THR A 159 3.45 -12.56 27.17
N TRP A 160 2.95 -13.52 27.90
CA TRP A 160 1.60 -13.53 28.45
C TRP A 160 1.68 -13.05 29.90
N ASP A 161 1.03 -11.93 30.22
CA ASP A 161 0.99 -11.37 31.57
C ASP A 161 -0.37 -10.75 31.88
N ASN A 162 -1.04 -11.25 32.93
CA ASN A 162 -2.31 -10.72 33.44
C ASN A 162 -3.38 -10.48 32.35
N ASP A 163 -3.68 -11.51 31.58
CA ASP A 163 -4.62 -11.48 30.45
C ASP A 163 -4.22 -10.50 29.33
N LYS A 164 -2.92 -10.27 29.16
CA LYS A 164 -2.37 -9.46 28.09
C LYS A 164 -1.29 -10.20 27.33
N LEU A 165 -1.28 -10.06 26.02
CA LEU A 165 -0.10 -10.33 25.19
C LEU A 165 0.73 -9.05 25.10
N VAL A 166 1.99 -9.14 25.44
CA VAL A 166 2.93 -8.02 25.40
C VAL A 166 4.13 -8.38 24.56
N PHE A 167 4.28 -7.72 23.41
CA PHE A 167 5.46 -7.80 22.56
C PHE A 167 6.28 -6.54 22.70
N ALA A 168 7.58 -6.66 22.92
CA ALA A 168 8.45 -5.49 22.82
C ALA A 168 8.38 -4.91 21.40
N SER A 169 8.36 -3.60 21.27
CA SER A 169 8.47 -2.96 19.96
C SER A 169 9.84 -3.19 19.33
N ARG A 170 9.94 -2.88 18.01
CA ARG A 170 11.17 -3.08 17.22
C ARG A 170 11.52 -4.55 17.02
N GLN A 171 10.51 -5.36 16.75
CA GLN A 171 10.71 -6.77 16.38
C GLN A 171 11.16 -6.87 14.93
N TYR A 172 12.32 -7.45 14.71
CA TYR A 172 12.88 -7.64 13.37
C TYR A 172 12.09 -8.68 12.57
N GLN A 173 11.74 -8.35 11.33
CA GLN A 173 10.96 -9.21 10.45
C GLN A 173 11.77 -9.77 9.28
N GLY A 174 12.84 -9.13 8.90
CA GLY A 174 13.63 -9.56 7.75
C GLY A 174 14.28 -8.41 7.00
N VAL A 175 14.77 -8.73 5.83
CA VAL A 175 15.32 -7.79 4.87
C VAL A 175 14.34 -7.64 3.72
N ALA A 176 13.86 -6.44 3.50
CA ALA A 176 13.02 -6.13 2.33
C ALA A 176 13.83 -6.19 1.02
N GLU A 177 13.15 -6.30 -0.11
CA GLU A 177 13.75 -6.44 -1.45
C GLU A 177 14.82 -5.40 -1.81
N VAL A 178 14.69 -4.20 -1.27
CA VAL A 178 15.63 -3.09 -1.49
C VAL A 178 16.64 -2.90 -0.36
N SER A 179 16.94 -3.96 0.40
CA SER A 179 18.00 -3.94 1.41
C SER A 179 17.72 -3.11 2.68
N PHE A 180 16.48 -2.85 2.99
CA PHE A 180 16.09 -2.22 4.25
C PHE A 180 15.72 -3.28 5.28
N LEU A 181 16.10 -3.03 6.54
CA LEU A 181 15.69 -3.86 7.66
C LEU A 181 14.23 -3.54 8.01
N ASP A 182 13.42 -4.56 8.07
CA ASP A 182 12.00 -4.48 8.37
C ASP A 182 11.74 -4.78 9.84
N PHE A 183 10.95 -3.91 10.50
CA PHE A 183 10.61 -4.03 11.90
C PHE A 183 9.13 -3.81 12.15
N ILE A 184 8.60 -4.49 13.17
CA ILE A 184 7.27 -4.23 13.72
C ILE A 184 7.37 -3.42 15.02
N TYR A 185 6.58 -2.36 15.09
CA TYR A 185 6.40 -1.51 16.25
C TYR A 185 4.94 -1.45 16.68
N GLY A 186 4.70 -1.19 17.97
CA GLY A 186 3.45 -0.61 18.40
C GLY A 186 3.48 0.90 18.19
N GLY A 187 2.35 1.48 17.85
CA GLY A 187 2.25 2.92 17.66
C GLY A 187 0.90 3.49 18.04
N THR A 188 0.94 4.73 18.47
CA THR A 188 -0.25 5.54 18.71
C THR A 188 -0.27 6.69 17.71
N GLN A 189 -1.39 6.88 17.03
CA GLN A 189 -1.53 7.93 16.01
C GLN A 189 -1.17 9.30 16.58
N ASP A 190 -0.24 9.99 15.94
CA ASP A 190 0.24 11.32 16.33
C ASP A 190 0.79 12.04 15.09
N TYR A 191 -0.03 12.88 14.50
CA TYR A 191 0.31 13.64 13.28
C TYR A 191 1.40 14.70 13.50
N SER A 192 1.86 14.93 14.73
CA SER A 192 3.02 15.79 15.00
C SER A 192 4.35 15.09 14.73
N GLN A 193 4.35 13.76 14.63
CA GLN A 193 5.52 12.94 14.34
C GLN A 193 5.69 12.74 12.83
N SER A 194 6.93 12.55 12.40
CA SER A 194 7.27 12.36 10.98
C SER A 194 6.63 11.12 10.36
N LEU A 195 6.36 10.09 11.16
CA LEU A 195 5.67 8.86 10.72
C LEU A 195 4.13 8.99 10.78
N GLY A 196 3.58 10.08 11.34
CA GLY A 196 2.17 10.18 11.69
C GLY A 196 1.78 9.38 12.92
N TYR A 197 2.75 8.72 13.56
CA TYR A 197 2.60 7.89 14.76
C TYR A 197 3.74 8.17 15.74
N ARG A 198 3.42 8.11 17.03
CA ARG A 198 4.42 7.97 18.09
C ARG A 198 4.71 6.47 18.22
N LEU A 199 5.98 6.09 18.17
CA LEU A 199 6.39 4.71 18.42
C LEU A 199 6.29 4.41 19.92
N ASP A 200 5.57 3.35 20.26
CA ASP A 200 5.43 2.87 21.62
C ASP A 200 6.54 1.85 21.95
N SER A 201 6.85 1.65 23.23
CA SER A 201 7.90 0.70 23.67
C SER A 201 7.46 -0.76 23.58
N ALA A 202 6.15 -1.01 23.52
CA ALA A 202 5.57 -2.33 23.43
C ALA A 202 4.26 -2.31 22.65
N ILE A 203 3.90 -3.48 22.11
CA ILE A 203 2.60 -3.79 21.53
C ILE A 203 1.83 -4.58 22.59
N VAL A 204 0.65 -4.11 22.96
CA VAL A 204 -0.14 -4.73 24.04
C VAL A 204 -1.52 -5.08 23.51
N PHE A 205 -1.88 -6.36 23.62
CA PHE A 205 -3.22 -6.83 23.37
C PHE A 205 -3.89 -7.25 24.67
N ASP A 206 -5.11 -6.82 24.87
CA ASP A 206 -6.00 -7.28 25.95
C ASP A 206 -6.74 -8.54 25.49
N TYR A 207 -6.83 -9.53 26.38
CA TYR A 207 -7.53 -10.79 26.12
C TYR A 207 -8.94 -10.76 26.65
N ASP A 208 -9.89 -11.22 25.86
CA ASP A 208 -11.27 -11.47 26.23
C ASP A 208 -11.51 -12.98 26.39
N ASP A 209 -11.72 -13.44 27.62
CA ASP A 209 -11.93 -14.86 27.91
C ASP A 209 -13.25 -15.40 27.31
N GLY A 210 -14.25 -14.55 27.07
CA GLY A 210 -15.53 -14.94 26.48
C GLY A 210 -15.41 -15.30 25.01
N SER A 211 -14.76 -14.44 24.22
CA SER A 211 -14.54 -14.63 22.77
C SER A 211 -13.21 -15.30 22.45
N LYS A 212 -12.29 -15.42 23.41
CA LYS A 212 -10.91 -15.86 23.22
C LYS A 212 -10.13 -14.97 22.26
N ALA A 213 -10.58 -13.74 22.05
CA ALA A 213 -9.98 -12.78 21.16
C ALA A 213 -8.95 -11.90 21.88
N PHE A 214 -8.01 -11.37 21.12
CA PHE A 214 -7.06 -10.37 21.56
C PHE A 214 -7.33 -9.05 20.83
N THR A 215 -7.42 -7.96 21.57
CA THR A 215 -7.72 -6.63 21.03
C THR A 215 -6.68 -5.61 21.46
N THR A 216 -6.39 -4.63 20.66
CA THR A 216 -5.54 -3.51 21.01
C THR A 216 -6.12 -2.21 20.47
N SER A 217 -5.86 -1.10 21.18
CA SER A 217 -6.12 0.25 20.68
C SER A 217 -4.92 0.88 19.96
N GLN A 218 -3.78 0.18 19.96
CA GLN A 218 -2.58 0.61 19.25
C GLN A 218 -2.67 0.19 17.78
N SER A 219 -1.89 0.86 16.93
CA SER A 219 -1.58 0.38 15.60
C SER A 219 -0.33 -0.49 15.64
N LEU A 220 -0.31 -1.56 14.87
CA LEU A 220 0.92 -2.25 14.50
C LEU A 220 1.52 -1.51 13.31
N LEU A 221 2.78 -1.14 13.39
CA LEU A 221 3.49 -0.38 12.36
C LEU A 221 4.61 -1.22 11.79
N GLU A 222 4.57 -1.44 10.49
CA GLU A 222 5.67 -2.03 9.73
C GLU A 222 6.54 -0.90 9.19
N THR A 223 7.84 -0.94 9.49
CA THR A 223 8.73 0.18 9.18
C THR A 223 10.08 -0.30 8.61
N TYR A 224 10.67 0.54 7.75
CA TYR A 224 12.09 0.41 7.44
C TYR A 224 12.93 1.17 8.47
N GLY A 225 13.64 0.44 9.28
CA GLY A 225 14.30 1.00 10.45
C GLY A 225 13.29 1.68 11.38
N ASP A 226 13.65 2.85 11.89
CA ASP A 226 12.80 3.64 12.80
C ASP A 226 12.15 4.86 12.09
N LYS A 227 12.26 4.97 10.77
CA LYS A 227 12.05 6.24 10.06
C LYS A 227 11.09 6.22 8.88
N ILE A 228 10.84 5.09 8.29
CA ILE A 228 9.99 4.98 7.10
C ILE A 228 8.84 4.03 7.41
N LEU A 229 7.64 4.57 7.49
CA LEU A 229 6.42 3.78 7.62
C LEU A 229 6.13 3.10 6.28
N ILE A 230 5.95 1.78 6.30
CA ILE A 230 5.58 0.97 5.16
C ILE A 230 4.09 0.68 5.20
N SER A 231 3.63 0.20 6.34
CA SER A 231 2.23 -0.17 6.56
C SER A 231 1.81 0.13 7.99
N SER A 232 0.54 0.46 8.18
CA SER A 232 -0.09 0.52 9.49
C SER A 232 -1.30 -0.41 9.51
N TYR A 233 -1.47 -1.10 10.62
CA TYR A 233 -2.57 -2.01 10.89
C TYR A 233 -3.29 -1.48 12.12
N ASP A 234 -4.34 -0.67 11.89
CA ASP A 234 -4.94 0.13 12.94
C ASP A 234 -5.87 -0.72 13.82
N ALA A 235 -5.63 -0.67 15.14
CA ALA A 235 -6.38 -1.37 16.18
C ALA A 235 -6.68 -2.84 15.83
N PRO A 236 -5.67 -3.68 15.52
CA PRO A 236 -5.92 -5.04 15.08
C PRO A 236 -6.55 -5.89 16.18
N THR A 237 -7.44 -6.78 15.76
CA THR A 237 -8.06 -7.80 16.60
C THR A 237 -7.62 -9.17 16.11
N LEU A 238 -7.22 -10.06 17.03
CA LEU A 238 -6.93 -11.45 16.72
C LEU A 238 -8.08 -12.32 17.24
N THR A 239 -8.82 -12.97 16.35
CA THR A 239 -9.94 -13.84 16.68
C THR A 239 -9.57 -15.29 16.37
N PRO A 240 -9.81 -16.27 17.26
CA PRO A 240 -9.54 -17.68 16.97
C PRO A 240 -10.19 -18.11 15.66
N TYR A 241 -9.45 -18.84 14.85
CA TYR A 241 -9.92 -19.25 13.54
C TYR A 241 -9.89 -20.77 13.37
N THR A 242 -10.98 -21.29 12.83
CA THR A 242 -11.06 -22.67 12.35
C THR A 242 -11.61 -22.67 10.93
N PRO A 243 -10.92 -23.30 9.96
CA PRO A 243 -11.41 -23.38 8.59
C PRO A 243 -12.81 -24.02 8.54
N HIS A 244 -13.71 -23.39 7.80
CA HIS A 244 -15.07 -23.86 7.60
C HIS A 244 -15.60 -23.45 6.24
N GLU A 245 -16.52 -24.23 5.70
CA GLU A 245 -17.28 -23.84 4.51
C GLU A 245 -18.40 -22.90 4.93
N ALA A 246 -18.56 -21.80 4.21
CA ALA A 246 -19.57 -20.79 4.52
C ALA A 246 -20.10 -20.10 3.27
N VAL A 247 -21.28 -19.54 3.37
CA VAL A 247 -21.83 -18.65 2.34
C VAL A 247 -21.10 -17.31 2.38
N PRO A 248 -20.41 -16.91 1.31
CA PRO A 248 -19.61 -15.71 1.32
C PRO A 248 -20.46 -14.43 1.36
N GLN A 249 -19.91 -13.38 1.94
CA GLN A 249 -20.50 -12.05 1.86
C GLN A 249 -20.55 -11.59 0.41
N LYS A 250 -21.59 -10.80 0.08
CA LYS A 250 -21.68 -10.15 -1.23
C LYS A 250 -20.46 -9.26 -1.49
N PRO A 251 -19.87 -9.31 -2.70
CA PRO A 251 -18.84 -8.35 -3.08
C PRO A 251 -19.40 -6.93 -3.07
N GLY A 252 -18.61 -5.97 -2.61
CA GLY A 252 -18.97 -4.56 -2.56
C GLY A 252 -18.60 -3.86 -3.86
N MET A 253 -19.58 -3.25 -4.54
CA MET A 253 -19.30 -2.28 -5.62
C MET A 253 -19.18 -0.90 -4.98
N LEU A 254 -17.94 -0.40 -4.84
CA LEU A 254 -17.64 0.81 -4.06
C LEU A 254 -17.88 2.11 -4.82
N GLY A 255 -17.97 2.03 -6.15
CA GLY A 255 -18.20 3.17 -7.01
C GLY A 255 -17.30 3.15 -8.23
N TYR A 256 -17.43 4.20 -9.04
CA TYR A 256 -16.56 4.41 -10.19
C TYR A 256 -16.09 5.86 -10.26
N SER A 257 -15.04 6.10 -11.01
CA SER A 257 -14.51 7.42 -11.29
C SER A 257 -14.31 7.57 -12.79
N ASP A 258 -14.88 8.64 -13.37
CA ASP A 258 -14.63 9.11 -14.72
C ASP A 258 -13.37 9.99 -14.79
N TYR A 259 -12.49 9.89 -13.82
CA TYR A 259 -11.28 10.71 -13.67
C TYR A 259 -10.44 10.77 -14.96
N TYR A 260 -10.57 9.75 -15.79
CA TYR A 260 -9.92 9.64 -17.10
C TYR A 260 -10.90 9.77 -18.27
N ALA A 261 -11.97 10.52 -18.13
CA ALA A 261 -12.95 10.74 -19.21
C ALA A 261 -12.31 11.21 -20.53
N SER A 262 -11.18 11.91 -20.46
CA SER A 262 -10.36 12.26 -21.63
C SER A 262 -9.59 11.08 -22.22
N SER A 263 -9.43 10.00 -21.47
CA SER A 263 -8.70 8.78 -21.88
C SER A 263 -9.64 7.66 -22.35
N GLY A 264 -10.95 7.83 -22.21
CA GLY A 264 -11.95 6.91 -22.72
C GLY A 264 -12.19 5.65 -21.89
N PHE A 265 -11.90 5.69 -20.55
CA PHE A 265 -12.20 4.59 -19.64
C PHE A 265 -12.65 5.09 -18.27
N ASP A 266 -13.40 4.25 -17.58
CA ASP A 266 -13.79 4.44 -16.19
C ASP A 266 -12.92 3.57 -15.26
N VAL A 267 -12.68 4.05 -14.04
CA VAL A 267 -12.07 3.23 -12.98
C VAL A 267 -13.17 2.70 -12.09
N ILE A 268 -13.42 1.40 -12.16
CA ILE A 268 -14.41 0.70 -11.35
C ILE A 268 -13.73 0.20 -10.07
N ARG A 269 -14.31 0.50 -8.92
CA ARG A 269 -13.80 0.09 -7.60
C ARG A 269 -14.72 -0.92 -6.95
N PHE A 270 -14.15 -1.98 -6.42
CA PHE A 270 -14.90 -3.01 -5.72
C PHE A 270 -14.08 -3.68 -4.61
N ASN A 271 -14.77 -4.35 -3.72
CA ASN A 271 -14.18 -5.10 -2.61
C ASN A 271 -14.69 -6.53 -2.61
N ILE A 272 -13.76 -7.48 -2.56
CA ILE A 272 -14.04 -8.90 -2.34
C ILE A 272 -13.56 -9.22 -0.93
N ALA A 273 -14.46 -9.19 0.05
CA ALA A 273 -14.10 -9.46 1.44
C ALA A 273 -13.98 -10.97 1.71
N PRO A 274 -12.96 -11.40 2.45
CA PRO A 274 -12.78 -12.81 2.80
C PRO A 274 -13.59 -13.18 4.04
N VAL A 275 -14.89 -12.86 4.02
CA VAL A 275 -15.79 -13.12 5.14
C VAL A 275 -17.12 -13.71 4.67
N ASP A 276 -17.78 -14.44 5.57
CA ASP A 276 -19.13 -14.94 5.35
C ASP A 276 -20.21 -13.84 5.54
N GLU A 277 -21.46 -14.17 5.36
CA GLU A 277 -22.59 -13.26 5.56
C GLU A 277 -22.67 -12.69 6.99
N ASN A 278 -22.06 -13.35 7.97
CA ASN A 278 -22.02 -12.93 9.38
C ASN A 278 -20.74 -12.12 9.72
N GLY A 279 -19.86 -11.92 8.77
CA GLY A 279 -18.59 -11.21 8.96
C GLY A 279 -17.46 -12.08 9.52
N ASN A 280 -17.61 -13.41 9.59
CA ASN A 280 -16.53 -14.29 10.01
C ASN A 280 -15.58 -14.56 8.86
N TYR A 281 -14.31 -14.60 9.17
CA TYR A 281 -13.25 -14.86 8.18
C TYR A 281 -13.40 -16.26 7.56
N ILE A 282 -13.19 -16.35 6.26
CA ILE A 282 -13.26 -17.61 5.49
C ILE A 282 -12.01 -17.81 4.63
N THR A 283 -11.64 -19.05 4.40
CA THR A 283 -10.49 -19.44 3.57
C THR A 283 -10.94 -20.43 2.49
N PRO A 284 -11.55 -19.96 1.40
CA PRO A 284 -11.85 -20.82 0.26
C PRO A 284 -10.57 -21.31 -0.43
N ASP A 285 -10.63 -22.45 -1.10
CA ASP A 285 -9.52 -22.99 -1.90
C ASP A 285 -9.22 -22.10 -3.10
N SER A 286 -10.26 -21.49 -3.66
CA SER A 286 -10.14 -20.52 -4.75
C SER A 286 -11.31 -19.56 -4.79
N ILE A 287 -11.07 -18.38 -5.36
CA ILE A 287 -12.09 -17.39 -5.66
C ILE A 287 -11.97 -17.02 -7.12
N THR A 288 -13.07 -17.13 -7.85
CA THR A 288 -13.19 -16.61 -9.20
C THR A 288 -14.22 -15.50 -9.23
N TRP A 289 -14.07 -14.54 -10.12
CA TRP A 289 -15.07 -13.51 -10.29
C TRP A 289 -15.36 -13.19 -11.76
N ARG A 290 -16.52 -12.66 -11.99
CA ARG A 290 -16.99 -12.27 -13.30
C ARG A 290 -17.73 -10.92 -13.20
N LEU A 291 -17.47 -10.03 -14.14
CA LEU A 291 -18.23 -8.81 -14.26
C LEU A 291 -19.52 -9.09 -15.08
N ILE A 292 -20.65 -8.58 -14.60
CA ILE A 292 -21.92 -8.60 -15.30
C ILE A 292 -22.21 -7.16 -15.75
N LYS A 293 -22.30 -6.97 -17.06
CA LYS A 293 -22.59 -5.69 -17.68
C LYS A 293 -23.96 -5.70 -18.31
N ASP A 294 -24.81 -4.76 -17.94
CA ASP A 294 -26.17 -4.61 -18.49
C ASP A 294 -26.98 -5.92 -18.46
N GLY A 295 -26.76 -6.74 -17.43
CA GLY A 295 -27.42 -8.03 -17.18
C GLY A 295 -26.77 -9.25 -17.81
N GLU A 296 -25.71 -9.08 -18.60
CA GLU A 296 -25.00 -10.18 -19.28
C GLU A 296 -23.56 -10.30 -18.79
N PRO A 297 -23.00 -11.53 -18.70
CA PRO A 297 -21.59 -11.72 -18.41
C PRO A 297 -20.70 -10.97 -19.39
N TYR A 298 -19.76 -10.19 -18.85
CA TYR A 298 -18.85 -9.41 -19.68
C TYR A 298 -17.60 -10.20 -20.03
N THR A 299 -17.21 -10.15 -21.30
CA THR A 299 -15.98 -10.75 -21.80
C THR A 299 -14.93 -9.66 -21.99
N PHE A 300 -13.81 -9.77 -21.31
CA PHE A 300 -12.65 -8.93 -21.55
C PHE A 300 -11.92 -9.39 -22.79
N THR A 301 -11.55 -8.47 -23.68
CA THR A 301 -10.80 -8.78 -24.90
C THR A 301 -9.40 -8.19 -24.82
N THR A 302 -8.40 -8.95 -25.29
CA THR A 302 -6.99 -8.58 -25.20
C THR A 302 -6.65 -7.29 -25.94
N ASP A 303 -7.31 -6.98 -27.04
CA ASP A 303 -7.08 -5.78 -27.86
C ASP A 303 -7.41 -4.48 -27.11
N LYS A 304 -8.31 -4.49 -26.13
CA LYS A 304 -8.64 -3.31 -25.32
C LYS A 304 -7.67 -3.08 -24.16
N TYR A 305 -7.01 -4.13 -23.70
CA TYR A 305 -6.20 -4.12 -22.50
C TYR A 305 -4.69 -4.23 -22.75
N HIS A 306 -4.27 -4.49 -23.99
CA HIS A 306 -2.85 -4.53 -24.40
C HIS A 306 -2.12 -3.17 -24.29
N GLN A 307 -2.85 -2.08 -24.18
CA GLN A 307 -2.26 -0.73 -24.04
C GLN A 307 -1.89 -0.39 -22.58
N LEU A 308 -2.25 -1.26 -21.63
CA LEU A 308 -1.89 -1.09 -20.23
C LEU A 308 -0.40 -1.40 -20.03
N SER A 309 0.26 -0.62 -19.18
CA SER A 309 1.64 -0.91 -18.79
C SER A 309 1.75 -2.31 -18.19
N GLN A 310 2.94 -2.89 -18.19
CA GLN A 310 3.17 -4.22 -17.68
C GLN A 310 2.77 -4.34 -16.20
N ASP A 311 3.00 -3.28 -15.40
CA ASP A 311 2.55 -3.20 -14.02
C ASP A 311 1.02 -3.18 -13.89
N GLN A 312 0.36 -2.49 -14.81
CA GLN A 312 -1.10 -2.45 -14.89
C GLN A 312 -1.70 -3.77 -15.37
N GLN A 313 -0.98 -4.52 -16.19
CA GLN A 313 -1.38 -5.88 -16.59
C GLN A 313 -1.25 -6.87 -15.43
N VAL A 314 -0.29 -6.73 -14.55
CA VAL A 314 -0.17 -7.54 -13.32
C VAL A 314 -1.32 -7.25 -12.37
N PHE A 315 -1.74 -5.99 -12.26
CA PHE A 315 -2.95 -5.60 -11.51
C PHE A 315 -4.25 -6.00 -12.22
N ASN A 316 -4.22 -6.21 -13.53
CA ASN A 316 -5.37 -6.58 -14.37
C ASN A 316 -5.41 -8.06 -14.72
N TRP A 317 -4.74 -8.88 -13.91
CA TRP A 317 -5.12 -10.27 -13.73
C TRP A 317 -5.14 -11.15 -14.96
N GLY A 318 -4.02 -11.22 -15.67
CA GLY A 318 -3.79 -12.23 -16.69
C GLY A 318 -4.95 -12.39 -17.66
N PHE A 319 -5.25 -11.37 -18.44
CA PHE A 319 -6.31 -11.42 -19.45
C PHE A 319 -6.07 -12.53 -20.46
N ALA A 320 -6.95 -13.51 -20.43
CA ALA A 320 -7.22 -14.39 -21.56
C ALA A 320 -8.63 -14.09 -22.06
N ASP A 321 -8.92 -14.27 -23.32
CA ASP A 321 -10.28 -14.16 -23.85
C ASP A 321 -11.18 -15.14 -23.09
N ASN A 322 -12.33 -14.68 -22.58
CA ASN A 322 -13.28 -15.40 -21.73
C ASN A 322 -12.80 -15.70 -20.31
N ILE A 323 -12.89 -14.75 -19.43
CA ILE A 323 -12.32 -14.88 -18.11
C ILE A 323 -13.36 -14.96 -17.02
N ASP A 324 -13.33 -16.09 -16.35
CA ASP A 324 -13.45 -16.12 -14.92
C ASP A 324 -12.06 -15.77 -14.35
N ILE A 325 -11.92 -14.60 -13.75
CA ILE A 325 -10.63 -14.15 -13.23
C ILE A 325 -10.41 -14.84 -11.89
N VAL A 326 -9.32 -15.60 -11.80
CA VAL A 326 -8.93 -16.27 -10.56
C VAL A 326 -8.17 -15.28 -9.70
N PHE A 327 -8.67 -15.04 -8.48
CA PHE A 327 -7.97 -14.31 -7.44
C PHE A 327 -7.27 -15.26 -6.49
N GLU A 328 -6.03 -14.94 -6.20
CA GLU A 328 -5.32 -15.60 -5.11
C GLU A 328 -5.68 -15.01 -3.75
N ALA A 329 -6.28 -13.81 -3.72
CA ALA A 329 -6.63 -13.13 -2.48
C ALA A 329 -7.89 -12.27 -2.60
N CYS A 330 -8.57 -12.08 -1.48
CA CYS A 330 -9.60 -11.07 -1.31
C CYS A 330 -8.98 -9.69 -1.11
N GLY A 331 -9.73 -8.62 -1.38
CA GLY A 331 -9.25 -7.27 -1.16
C GLY A 331 -10.00 -6.20 -1.93
N LEU A 332 -9.39 -5.03 -1.95
CA LEU A 332 -9.85 -3.87 -2.69
C LEU A 332 -9.21 -3.85 -4.07
N TYR A 333 -10.03 -3.70 -5.08
CA TYR A 333 -9.58 -3.71 -6.46
C TYR A 333 -10.08 -2.51 -7.24
N ASN A 334 -9.28 -2.10 -8.24
CA ASN A 334 -9.68 -1.16 -9.27
C ASN A 334 -9.49 -1.83 -10.62
N ILE A 335 -10.48 -1.77 -11.49
CA ILE A 335 -10.33 -2.12 -12.91
C ILE A 335 -10.54 -0.89 -13.78
N TRP A 336 -9.81 -0.84 -14.89
CA TRP A 336 -10.01 0.15 -15.93
C TRP A 336 -10.96 -0.45 -16.96
N PHE A 337 -12.11 0.22 -17.12
CA PHE A 337 -13.21 -0.29 -17.92
C PHE A 337 -13.45 0.63 -19.11
N TYR A 338 -13.31 0.09 -20.30
CA TYR A 338 -13.27 0.86 -21.57
C TYR A 338 -14.59 0.90 -22.31
N ASP A 339 -15.55 0.07 -21.96
CA ASP A 339 -16.84 0.04 -22.63
C ASP A 339 -17.88 0.92 -21.94
N ALA A 340 -18.79 1.49 -22.72
CA ALA A 340 -19.97 2.14 -22.15
C ALA A 340 -20.87 1.11 -21.46
N TRP A 341 -21.44 1.46 -20.33
CA TRP A 341 -22.30 0.61 -19.51
C TRP A 341 -23.41 1.42 -18.84
N ASN A 342 -24.52 0.74 -18.50
CA ASN A 342 -25.61 1.31 -17.73
C ASN A 342 -25.63 0.72 -16.31
N GLU A 343 -25.44 -0.59 -16.20
CA GLU A 343 -25.39 -1.32 -14.95
C GLU A 343 -24.17 -2.25 -14.89
N LEU A 344 -23.51 -2.30 -13.73
CA LEU A 344 -22.47 -3.28 -13.46
C LEU A 344 -22.77 -4.03 -12.16
N GLN A 345 -22.46 -5.31 -12.14
CA GLN A 345 -22.45 -6.16 -10.95
C GLN A 345 -21.18 -7.03 -11.00
N LEU A 346 -20.73 -7.44 -9.83
CA LEU A 346 -19.65 -8.40 -9.66
C LEU A 346 -20.24 -9.70 -9.12
N GLU A 347 -19.99 -10.80 -9.82
CA GLU A 347 -20.30 -12.16 -9.34
C GLU A 347 -19.00 -12.81 -8.90
N CYS A 348 -18.95 -13.30 -7.66
CA CYS A 348 -17.81 -14.02 -7.10
C CYS A 348 -18.21 -15.43 -6.77
N THR A 349 -17.38 -16.41 -7.13
CA THR A 349 -17.56 -17.83 -6.81
C THR A 349 -16.43 -18.29 -5.93
N TYR A 350 -16.76 -18.78 -4.76
CA TYR A 350 -15.87 -19.27 -3.72
C TYR A 350 -15.95 -20.80 -3.70
N THR A 351 -14.84 -21.49 -3.80
CA THR A 351 -14.79 -22.95 -3.84
C THR A 351 -14.16 -23.50 -2.57
N TYR A 352 -14.80 -24.50 -1.98
CA TYR A 352 -14.36 -25.23 -0.80
C TYR A 352 -14.41 -26.74 -1.10
N ASN A 353 -13.28 -27.43 -1.16
CA ASN A 353 -13.22 -28.86 -1.44
C ASN A 353 -14.08 -29.31 -2.65
N GLY A 354 -14.14 -28.46 -3.68
CA GLY A 354 -14.94 -28.70 -4.89
C GLY A 354 -16.41 -28.25 -4.80
N HIS A 355 -16.88 -27.75 -3.67
CA HIS A 355 -18.20 -27.13 -3.54
C HIS A 355 -18.10 -25.62 -3.80
N ALA A 356 -18.96 -25.09 -4.65
CA ALA A 356 -18.96 -23.69 -5.04
C ALA A 356 -20.13 -22.93 -4.44
N HIS A 357 -19.82 -21.74 -3.88
CA HIS A 357 -20.80 -20.77 -3.40
C HIS A 357 -20.62 -19.48 -4.18
N THR A 358 -21.71 -18.98 -4.75
CA THR A 358 -21.69 -17.74 -5.57
C THR A 358 -22.40 -16.61 -4.86
N ALA A 359 -21.76 -15.44 -4.82
CA ALA A 359 -22.33 -14.23 -4.30
C ALA A 359 -22.27 -13.13 -5.37
N ILE A 360 -23.34 -12.36 -5.51
CA ILE A 360 -23.48 -11.29 -6.51
C ILE A 360 -23.63 -9.95 -5.78
N SER A 361 -22.87 -8.94 -6.21
CA SER A 361 -22.94 -7.59 -5.68
C SER A 361 -24.32 -6.94 -5.94
N ASP A 362 -24.61 -5.89 -5.20
CA ASP A 362 -25.66 -4.97 -5.62
C ASP A 362 -25.30 -4.31 -6.96
N LYS A 363 -26.32 -3.82 -7.68
CA LYS A 363 -26.10 -3.14 -8.96
C LYS A 363 -25.48 -1.77 -8.75
N MET A 364 -24.42 -1.51 -9.48
CA MET A 364 -23.89 -0.17 -9.66
C MET A 364 -24.47 0.39 -10.96
N VAL A 365 -25.11 1.54 -10.89
CA VAL A 365 -25.75 2.17 -12.03
C VAL A 365 -24.92 3.37 -12.46
N SER A 366 -24.61 3.47 -13.74
CA SER A 366 -23.99 4.66 -14.32
C SER A 366 -24.90 5.86 -14.14
N THR A 367 -24.44 6.90 -13.46
CA THR A 367 -25.22 8.11 -13.21
C THR A 367 -25.38 9.00 -14.44
N GLY A 368 -25.12 8.45 -15.64
CA GLY A 368 -25.57 9.02 -16.90
C GLY A 368 -24.95 10.33 -17.34
N ILE A 369 -23.68 10.59 -16.96
CA ILE A 369 -22.84 11.48 -17.74
C ILE A 369 -21.88 10.58 -18.55
N SER A 370 -22.45 9.73 -19.38
CA SER A 370 -21.66 9.20 -20.48
C SER A 370 -21.32 10.38 -21.39
N LEU A 371 -20.06 10.72 -21.45
CA LEU A 371 -19.52 11.40 -22.61
C LEU A 371 -19.71 10.41 -23.79
N VAL A 372 -20.91 10.44 -24.34
CA VAL A 372 -21.09 9.91 -25.69
C VAL A 372 -20.07 10.67 -26.51
N ASN A 373 -19.07 9.98 -27.07
CA ASN A 373 -18.31 10.43 -28.21
C ASN A 373 -19.28 10.53 -29.40
N SER A 374 -20.32 11.37 -29.24
CA SER A 374 -21.19 11.79 -30.31
C SER A 374 -20.39 12.80 -31.11
N ALA A 375 -20.29 12.60 -32.40
CA ALA A 375 -19.96 13.66 -33.34
C ALA A 375 -20.54 14.98 -32.83
N PRO A 376 -19.81 16.11 -32.95
CA PRO A 376 -20.22 17.35 -32.33
C PRO A 376 -21.68 17.62 -32.65
N LYS A 377 -22.54 17.49 -31.61
CA LYS A 377 -23.99 17.69 -31.76
C LYS A 377 -24.21 19.11 -32.23
N SER A 378 -24.95 19.31 -33.30
CA SER A 378 -25.33 20.63 -33.75
C SER A 378 -26.16 21.32 -32.67
N VAL A 379 -25.74 22.51 -32.25
CA VAL A 379 -26.42 23.30 -31.24
C VAL A 379 -27.69 23.91 -31.87
N SER A 380 -28.84 23.63 -31.30
CA SER A 380 -30.14 24.23 -31.71
C SER A 380 -30.34 25.59 -31.06
N SER A 381 -30.06 25.73 -29.75
CA SER A 381 -30.18 27.01 -29.05
C SER A 381 -29.31 27.07 -27.81
N VAL A 382 -28.97 28.30 -27.39
CA VAL A 382 -28.27 28.59 -26.13
C VAL A 382 -29.05 29.63 -25.38
N SER A 383 -29.36 29.40 -24.11
CA SER A 383 -30.00 30.39 -23.24
C SER A 383 -29.20 30.59 -21.97
N TYR A 384 -29.29 31.75 -21.38
CA TYR A 384 -28.63 32.11 -20.14
C TYR A 384 -29.64 32.58 -19.11
N THR A 385 -29.47 32.18 -17.86
CA THR A 385 -30.27 32.66 -16.74
C THR A 385 -29.33 33.05 -15.58
N ASP A 386 -29.77 34.02 -14.79
CA ASP A 386 -29.13 34.35 -13.52
C ASP A 386 -29.52 33.34 -12.41
N LEU A 387 -28.95 33.47 -11.21
CA LEU A 387 -29.26 32.60 -10.08
C LEU A 387 -30.69 32.72 -9.57
N ALA A 388 -31.42 33.80 -9.94
CA ALA A 388 -32.81 34.00 -9.63
C ALA A 388 -33.74 33.39 -10.71
N GLY A 389 -33.18 32.73 -11.73
CA GLY A 389 -33.91 32.09 -12.82
C GLY A 389 -34.39 33.07 -13.92
N ARG A 390 -33.95 34.31 -13.91
CA ARG A 390 -34.33 35.32 -14.93
C ARG A 390 -33.44 35.15 -16.16
N THR A 391 -34.06 35.17 -17.33
CA THR A 391 -33.35 35.13 -18.60
C THR A 391 -32.45 36.36 -18.75
N THR A 392 -31.23 36.15 -19.19
CA THR A 392 -30.21 37.20 -19.41
C THR A 392 -29.44 36.92 -20.71
N ASN A 393 -28.55 37.83 -21.08
CA ASN A 393 -27.71 37.65 -22.26
C ASN A 393 -26.36 36.99 -21.90
N ALA A 394 -25.63 36.59 -22.93
CA ALA A 394 -24.34 35.94 -22.77
C ALA A 394 -23.27 36.83 -22.11
N ASP A 395 -23.40 38.14 -22.17
CA ASP A 395 -22.39 39.14 -21.74
C ASP A 395 -22.71 39.68 -20.32
N ALA A 396 -23.79 39.22 -19.67
CA ALA A 396 -24.08 39.65 -18.32
C ALA A 396 -22.98 39.21 -17.34
N THR A 397 -22.62 40.11 -16.43
CA THR A 397 -21.63 39.83 -15.36
C THR A 397 -22.27 39.06 -14.21
N GLY A 398 -21.47 38.29 -13.50
CA GLY A 398 -21.89 37.47 -12.35
C GLY A 398 -21.95 35.99 -12.63
N ILE A 399 -22.74 35.26 -11.85
CA ILE A 399 -22.93 33.80 -12.01
C ILE A 399 -24.14 33.59 -12.92
N LEU A 400 -23.88 32.91 -14.04
CA LEU A 400 -24.90 32.58 -15.04
C LEU A 400 -25.04 31.06 -15.16
N ILE A 401 -26.25 30.60 -15.43
CA ILE A 401 -26.57 29.24 -15.84
C ILE A 401 -26.78 29.25 -17.35
N LYS A 402 -25.85 28.62 -18.08
CA LYS A 402 -25.97 28.41 -19.52
C LYS A 402 -26.64 27.10 -19.80
N LYS A 403 -27.74 27.09 -20.53
CA LYS A 403 -28.38 25.90 -21.05
C LYS A 403 -28.20 25.83 -22.57
N THR A 404 -27.52 24.79 -23.03
CA THR A 404 -27.35 24.49 -24.47
C THR A 404 -28.33 23.40 -24.82
N THR A 405 -29.17 23.62 -25.82
CA THR A 405 -30.08 22.62 -26.40
C THR A 405 -29.50 22.19 -27.75
N PHE A 406 -29.42 20.89 -27.96
CA PHE A 406 -28.90 20.30 -29.21
C PHE A 406 -30.06 19.94 -30.15
N ALA A 407 -29.75 19.73 -31.43
CA ALA A 407 -30.76 19.43 -32.44
C ALA A 407 -31.51 18.10 -32.22
N ASP A 408 -30.95 17.20 -31.42
CA ASP A 408 -31.58 15.94 -30.99
C ASP A 408 -32.50 16.10 -29.77
N GLY A 409 -32.70 17.33 -29.27
CA GLY A 409 -33.50 17.64 -28.10
C GLY A 409 -32.81 17.47 -26.75
N SER A 410 -31.61 16.93 -26.72
CA SER A 410 -30.83 16.82 -25.50
C SER A 410 -30.34 18.20 -25.01
N THR A 411 -30.09 18.36 -23.71
CA THR A 411 -29.65 19.63 -23.13
C THR A 411 -28.43 19.45 -22.26
N LYS A 412 -27.51 20.47 -22.32
CA LYS A 412 -26.35 20.60 -21.42
C LYS A 412 -26.55 21.87 -20.59
N VAL A 413 -26.30 21.78 -19.27
CA VAL A 413 -26.38 22.91 -18.36
C VAL A 413 -25.02 23.16 -17.72
N GLU A 414 -24.52 24.38 -17.80
CA GLU A 414 -23.20 24.78 -17.30
C GLU A 414 -23.32 26.03 -16.43
N LYS A 415 -22.61 26.05 -15.30
CA LYS A 415 -22.43 27.26 -14.47
C LYS A 415 -21.25 28.05 -15.02
N ILE A 416 -21.48 29.32 -15.39
CA ILE A 416 -20.44 30.23 -15.90
C ILE A 416 -20.26 31.36 -14.91
N ILE A 417 -19.04 31.75 -14.62
CA ILE A 417 -18.71 32.95 -13.83
C ILE A 417 -18.09 33.96 -14.79
N ARG A 418 -18.72 35.11 -14.93
CA ARG A 418 -18.19 36.24 -15.71
C ARG A 418 -17.88 37.39 -14.78
N ARG A 419 -16.67 37.89 -14.90
CA ARG A 419 -16.17 39.05 -14.15
C ARG A 419 -16.36 40.33 -14.91
#